data_86b0f5a8a6e34cf8f1ee1769f91581bc
#
_entry.id   86b0f5a8a6e34cf8f1ee1769f91581bc
#
_cell.length_a   1.000
_cell.length_b   1.000
_cell.length_c   1.000
_cell.angle_alpha   90.00
_cell.angle_beta   90.00
_cell.angle_gamma   90.00
#
_symmetry.space_group_name_H-M   'P 1'
#
loop_
_entity.id
_entity.type
_entity.pdbx_description
1 polymer ?
#
loop_
_entity_poly.entity_id
_entity_poly.type
_entity_poly.pdbx_seq_one_letter_code
_entity_poly.pdbx_strand_id
1 'polypeptide(L)'
;MLLKPCKLIMDRLMKPQFTVDDVYISPFKGRRVYDTNRGKVSYVPTDRNLNPTGVKVFDAYIRYIGSDNIFSLMSFTEQNGVSRPDFAGLCRVLTGMTSTDLFHEILFRLADDLLRYTSMPVSEVARRCGANTQQNLCLLFRKRYNCTPTERRRSLQRKGEADMYCV
;
A
#
# COMPACT_ATOMS: atom_id res chain seq x y z
N MET A 1 -18.49 29.18 -26.13
CA MET A 1 -17.89 27.89 -26.56
C MET A 1 -16.59 27.70 -25.78
N LEU A 2 -16.69 27.02 -24.64
CA LEU A 2 -15.52 26.80 -23.77
C LEU A 2 -14.71 25.64 -24.36
N LEU A 3 -13.52 25.95 -24.84
CA LEU A 3 -12.51 24.97 -25.28
C LEU A 3 -12.20 24.01 -24.08
N LYS A 4 -12.56 22.74 -24.21
CA LYS A 4 -12.08 21.71 -23.27
C LYS A 4 -10.55 21.73 -23.33
N PRO A 5 -9.85 21.98 -22.22
CA PRO A 5 -8.39 21.93 -22.22
C PRO A 5 -7.94 20.57 -22.69
N CYS A 6 -7.05 20.56 -23.67
CA CYS A 6 -6.52 19.35 -24.26
C CYS A 6 -5.86 18.51 -23.15
N LYS A 7 -6.28 17.25 -22.99
CA LYS A 7 -5.78 16.30 -21.98
C LYS A 7 -4.24 16.25 -21.96
N LEU A 8 -3.62 16.40 -23.14
CA LEU A 8 -2.15 16.46 -23.30
C LEU A 8 -1.50 17.68 -22.63
N ILE A 9 -2.21 18.81 -22.53
CA ILE A 9 -1.69 20.03 -21.90
C ILE A 9 -1.78 19.92 -20.38
N MET A 10 -2.85 19.31 -19.86
CA MET A 10 -2.99 19.06 -18.43
C MET A 10 -1.98 18.04 -17.91
N ASP A 11 -1.72 16.97 -18.67
CA ASP A 11 -0.72 15.97 -18.33
C ASP A 11 0.73 16.52 -18.32
N ARG A 12 1.00 17.60 -19.07
CA ARG A 12 2.32 18.28 -19.08
C ARG A 12 2.50 19.32 -17.97
N LEU A 13 1.42 19.87 -17.43
CA LEU A 13 1.48 20.98 -16.46
C LEU A 13 1.47 20.55 -15.00
N MET A 14 1.06 19.32 -14.70
CA MET A 14 1.00 18.81 -13.33
C MET A 14 1.92 17.61 -13.16
N LYS A 15 3.18 17.86 -12.81
CA LYS A 15 4.03 16.78 -12.29
C LYS A 15 3.44 16.31 -10.96
N PRO A 16 3.31 15.00 -10.75
CA PRO A 16 2.91 14.46 -9.45
C PRO A 16 3.83 15.02 -8.35
N GLN A 17 3.25 15.43 -7.24
CA GLN A 17 4.02 15.93 -6.10
C GLN A 17 4.70 14.80 -5.34
N PHE A 18 4.08 13.61 -5.35
CA PHE A 18 4.54 12.43 -4.63
C PHE A 18 4.51 11.20 -5.55
N THR A 19 5.49 10.35 -5.40
CA THR A 19 5.49 9.00 -5.97
C THR A 19 4.80 8.03 -5.01
N VAL A 20 4.53 6.80 -5.46
CA VAL A 20 4.00 5.73 -4.58
C VAL A 20 4.99 5.45 -3.44
N ASP A 21 6.31 5.51 -3.70
CA ASP A 21 7.33 5.29 -2.68
C ASP A 21 7.32 6.36 -1.59
N ASP A 22 7.04 7.62 -1.95
CA ASP A 22 6.96 8.72 -0.99
C ASP A 22 5.76 8.59 -0.04
N VAL A 23 4.65 8.02 -0.53
CA VAL A 23 3.39 7.91 0.24
C VAL A 23 3.20 6.53 0.87
N TYR A 24 4.00 5.54 0.50
CA TYR A 24 3.88 4.20 1.03
C TYR A 24 4.23 4.13 2.51
N ILE A 25 3.34 3.55 3.30
CA ILE A 25 3.58 3.30 4.73
C ILE A 25 3.82 1.80 4.92
N SER A 26 5.02 1.45 5.37
CA SER A 26 5.38 0.07 5.65
C SER A 26 4.47 -0.56 6.72
N PRO A 27 4.04 -1.82 6.56
CA PRO A 27 3.25 -2.52 7.56
C PRO A 27 4.07 -2.90 8.81
N PHE A 28 5.39 -2.83 8.72
CA PHE A 28 6.29 -3.32 9.76
C PHE A 28 6.48 -2.30 10.88
N LYS A 29 6.17 -2.70 12.11
CA LYS A 29 6.31 -1.88 13.32
C LYS A 29 7.67 -2.01 13.97
N GLY A 30 8.35 -3.14 13.76
CA GLY A 30 9.66 -3.37 14.32
C GLY A 30 10.48 -4.38 13.51
N ARG A 31 11.78 -4.24 13.56
CA ARG A 31 12.76 -5.14 12.95
C ARG A 31 13.32 -6.10 14.00
N ARG A 32 13.41 -7.37 13.67
CA ARG A 32 14.05 -8.40 14.49
C ARG A 32 15.55 -8.15 14.56
N VAL A 33 16.07 -8.09 15.78
CA VAL A 33 17.51 -7.95 16.06
C VAL A 33 17.91 -9.08 16.99
N TYR A 34 19.01 -9.76 16.67
CA TYR A 34 19.61 -10.77 17.54
C TYR A 34 20.76 -10.13 18.31
N ASP A 35 20.62 -10.06 19.63
CA ASP A 35 21.69 -9.63 20.52
C ASP A 35 22.61 -10.83 20.78
N THR A 36 23.78 -10.83 20.14
CA THR A 36 24.78 -11.90 20.27
C THR A 36 25.35 -12.01 21.67
N ASN A 37 25.38 -10.91 22.45
CA ASN A 37 25.94 -10.90 23.80
C ASN A 37 24.95 -11.49 24.80
N ARG A 38 23.65 -11.35 24.56
CA ARG A 38 22.60 -11.82 25.48
C ARG A 38 21.88 -13.08 25.01
N GLY A 39 22.16 -13.54 23.79
CA GLY A 39 21.48 -14.68 23.16
C GLY A 39 19.98 -14.48 23.00
N LYS A 40 19.49 -13.23 22.97
CA LYS A 40 18.07 -12.91 22.91
C LYS A 40 17.69 -12.26 21.60
N VAL A 41 16.48 -12.59 21.12
CA VAL A 41 15.83 -11.89 20.00
C VAL A 41 14.99 -10.75 20.58
N SER A 42 15.18 -9.55 20.05
CA SER A 42 14.34 -8.39 20.32
C SER A 42 13.85 -7.77 19.02
N TYR A 43 12.78 -6.97 19.10
CA TYR A 43 12.30 -6.18 17.98
C TYR A 43 12.57 -4.71 18.25
N VAL A 44 13.34 -4.09 17.37
CA VAL A 44 13.61 -2.64 17.41
C VAL A 44 12.53 -1.94 16.60
N PRO A 45 11.85 -0.91 17.14
CA PRO A 45 10.85 -0.15 16.40
C PRO A 45 11.42 0.39 15.09
N THR A 46 10.62 0.29 14.02
CA THR A 46 10.93 0.93 12.73
C THR A 46 10.34 2.32 12.70
N ASP A 47 11.11 3.29 12.23
CA ASP A 47 10.58 4.62 11.97
C ASP A 47 9.64 4.58 10.76
N ARG A 48 8.38 5.03 10.95
CA ARG A 48 7.35 5.04 9.92
C ARG A 48 6.72 6.43 9.87
N ASN A 49 6.85 7.08 8.73
CA ASN A 49 6.13 8.33 8.50
C ASN A 49 4.64 8.02 8.23
N LEU A 50 3.78 8.27 9.21
CA LEU A 50 2.34 8.03 9.10
C LEU A 50 1.58 9.17 8.42
N ASN A 51 2.24 10.28 8.14
CA ASN A 51 1.67 11.46 7.47
C ASN A 51 2.61 11.93 6.35
N PRO A 52 2.80 11.12 5.30
CA PRO A 52 3.84 11.34 4.30
C PRO A 52 3.65 12.64 3.50
N THR A 53 2.39 13.08 3.31
CA THR A 53 2.11 14.27 2.50
C THR A 53 1.73 15.51 3.32
N GLY A 54 1.35 15.34 4.59
CA GLY A 54 0.77 16.39 5.42
C GLY A 54 -0.68 16.76 5.08
N VAL A 55 -1.26 16.16 4.03
CA VAL A 55 -2.68 16.34 3.66
C VAL A 55 -3.52 15.34 4.43
N LYS A 56 -4.20 15.80 5.48
CA LYS A 56 -4.87 14.94 6.48
C LYS A 56 -5.76 13.83 5.88
N VAL A 57 -6.63 14.18 4.94
CA VAL A 57 -7.56 13.21 4.34
C VAL A 57 -6.84 12.21 3.42
N PHE A 58 -5.79 12.64 2.73
CA PHE A 58 -5.00 11.78 1.88
C PHE A 58 -4.14 10.82 2.71
N ASP A 59 -3.45 11.32 3.73
CA ASP A 59 -2.66 10.50 4.65
C ASP A 59 -3.56 9.51 5.43
N ALA A 60 -4.79 9.91 5.79
CA ALA A 60 -5.79 9.00 6.36
C ALA A 60 -6.16 7.88 5.38
N TYR A 61 -6.28 8.18 4.09
CA TYR A 61 -6.55 7.17 3.05
C TYR A 61 -5.42 6.14 2.92
N ILE A 62 -4.17 6.61 2.92
CA ILE A 62 -3.01 5.71 2.85
C ILE A 62 -2.99 4.76 4.07
N ARG A 63 -3.23 5.29 5.26
CA ARG A 63 -3.35 4.45 6.48
C ARG A 63 -4.53 3.50 6.43
N TYR A 64 -5.66 3.92 5.85
CA TYR A 64 -6.86 3.10 5.72
C TYR A 64 -6.63 1.88 4.82
N ILE A 65 -5.87 2.02 3.73
CA ILE A 65 -5.50 0.89 2.85
C ILE A 65 -4.70 -0.17 3.63
N GLY A 66 -3.77 0.25 4.47
CA GLY A 66 -2.92 -0.65 5.28
C GLY A 66 -3.55 -1.08 6.61
N SER A 67 -4.82 -0.70 6.86
CA SER A 67 -5.53 -1.12 8.07
C SER A 67 -6.17 -2.50 7.87
N ASP A 68 -6.42 -3.20 8.99
CA ASP A 68 -7.07 -4.52 8.97
C ASP A 68 -8.56 -4.49 8.58
N ASN A 69 -9.05 -3.36 8.10
CA ASN A 69 -10.44 -3.17 7.69
C ASN A 69 -10.67 -3.61 6.24
N ILE A 70 -11.91 -4.01 5.95
CA ILE A 70 -12.36 -4.24 4.57
C ILE A 70 -12.28 -2.91 3.83
N PHE A 71 -11.46 -2.85 2.79
CA PHE A 71 -11.31 -1.64 1.99
C PHE A 71 -12.59 -1.29 1.24
N SER A 72 -13.08 -0.07 1.44
CA SER A 72 -14.19 0.52 0.70
C SER A 72 -13.96 2.01 0.53
N LEU A 73 -13.71 2.44 -0.71
CA LEU A 73 -13.54 3.87 -1.03
C LEU A 73 -14.80 4.68 -0.67
N MET A 74 -15.99 4.08 -0.86
CA MET A 74 -17.25 4.71 -0.51
C MET A 74 -17.35 5.00 0.99
N SER A 75 -17.13 3.97 1.82
CA SER A 75 -17.15 4.13 3.28
C SER A 75 -16.09 5.12 3.76
N PHE A 76 -14.90 5.09 3.16
CA PHE A 76 -13.83 6.03 3.49
C PHE A 76 -14.25 7.48 3.22
N THR A 77 -14.76 7.78 2.02
CA THR A 77 -15.14 9.15 1.65
C THR A 77 -16.32 9.68 2.48
N GLU A 78 -17.30 8.83 2.80
CA GLU A 78 -18.41 9.17 3.68
C GLU A 78 -17.95 9.49 5.10
N GLN A 79 -17.10 8.65 5.69
CA GLN A 79 -16.56 8.85 7.05
C GLN A 79 -15.71 10.11 7.17
N ASN A 80 -15.06 10.52 6.11
CA ASN A 80 -14.19 11.71 6.11
C ASN A 80 -14.89 12.98 5.56
N GLY A 81 -16.18 12.90 5.21
CA GLY A 81 -16.95 14.05 4.73
C GLY A 81 -16.45 14.63 3.40
N VAL A 82 -15.85 13.81 2.54
CA VAL A 82 -15.29 14.23 1.25
C VAL A 82 -16.06 13.59 0.12
N SER A 83 -16.42 14.36 -0.91
CA SER A 83 -17.05 13.79 -2.10
C SER A 83 -16.05 12.93 -2.88
N ARG A 84 -16.56 11.85 -3.53
CA ARG A 84 -15.68 10.97 -4.35
C ARG A 84 -14.98 11.72 -5.49
N PRO A 85 -15.66 12.64 -6.25
CA PRO A 85 -14.98 13.42 -7.28
C PRO A 85 -13.86 14.29 -6.74
N ASP A 86 -14.06 14.97 -5.61
CA ASP A 86 -13.05 15.83 -5.00
C ASP A 86 -11.85 15.00 -4.50
N PHE A 87 -12.14 13.86 -3.88
CA PHE A 87 -11.07 12.94 -3.45
C PHE A 87 -10.30 12.35 -4.64
N ALA A 88 -10.97 12.00 -5.73
CA ALA A 88 -10.31 11.55 -6.96
C ALA A 88 -9.44 12.66 -7.58
N GLY A 89 -9.90 13.90 -7.54
CA GLY A 89 -9.13 15.08 -7.93
C GLY A 89 -7.89 15.27 -7.07
N LEU A 90 -8.03 15.16 -5.76
CA LEU A 90 -6.91 15.24 -4.81
C LEU A 90 -5.84 14.16 -5.08
N CYS A 91 -6.25 12.89 -5.27
CA CYS A 91 -5.32 11.81 -5.62
C CYS A 91 -4.54 12.12 -6.90
N ARG A 92 -5.21 12.62 -7.94
CA ARG A 92 -4.56 12.99 -9.20
C ARG A 92 -3.57 14.14 -9.04
N VAL A 93 -3.92 15.17 -8.27
CA VAL A 93 -3.02 16.31 -8.01
C VAL A 93 -1.77 15.86 -7.27
N LEU A 94 -1.93 15.03 -6.24
CA LEU A 94 -0.82 14.59 -5.40
C LEU A 94 0.05 13.54 -6.07
N THR A 95 -0.55 12.53 -6.73
CA THR A 95 0.20 11.35 -7.22
C THR A 95 0.11 11.11 -8.72
N GLY A 96 -0.69 11.89 -9.46
CA GLY A 96 -0.99 11.64 -10.87
C GLY A 96 -1.91 10.45 -11.12
N MET A 97 -2.35 9.73 -10.08
CA MET A 97 -3.14 8.49 -10.16
C MET A 97 -4.59 8.72 -9.77
N THR A 98 -5.48 7.83 -10.25
CA THR A 98 -6.81 7.73 -9.65
C THR A 98 -6.71 7.11 -8.26
N SER A 99 -7.73 7.33 -7.41
CA SER A 99 -7.78 6.69 -6.09
C SER A 99 -7.73 5.15 -6.16
N THR A 100 -8.33 4.57 -7.19
CA THR A 100 -8.32 3.11 -7.41
C THR A 100 -6.96 2.60 -7.86
N ASP A 101 -6.28 3.30 -8.77
CA ASP A 101 -4.94 2.93 -9.22
C ASP A 101 -3.94 3.03 -8.07
N LEU A 102 -4.01 4.12 -7.31
CA LEU A 102 -3.18 4.31 -6.11
C LEU A 102 -3.42 3.20 -5.08
N PHE A 103 -4.69 2.83 -4.85
CA PHE A 103 -5.04 1.70 -3.98
C PHE A 103 -4.35 0.41 -4.44
N HIS A 104 -4.44 0.08 -5.73
CA HIS A 104 -3.82 -1.13 -6.26
C HIS A 104 -2.30 -1.11 -6.15
N GLU A 105 -1.64 0.01 -6.42
CA GLU A 105 -0.19 0.11 -6.29
C GLU A 105 0.27 -0.08 -4.83
N ILE A 106 -0.43 0.53 -3.87
CA ILE A 106 -0.15 0.34 -2.44
C ILE A 106 -0.46 -1.10 -2.01
N LEU A 107 -1.59 -1.68 -2.46
CA LEU A 107 -1.95 -3.07 -2.19
C LEU A 107 -0.84 -4.04 -2.63
N PHE A 108 -0.35 -3.89 -3.87
CA PHE A 108 0.72 -4.76 -4.37
C PHE A 108 2.01 -4.61 -3.57
N ARG A 109 2.35 -3.38 -3.17
CA ARG A 109 3.53 -3.10 -2.36
C ARG A 109 3.41 -3.76 -0.97
N LEU A 110 2.28 -3.57 -0.30
CA LEU A 110 1.98 -4.22 0.98
C LEU A 110 2.02 -5.75 0.86
N ALA A 111 1.41 -6.31 -0.17
CA ALA A 111 1.39 -7.75 -0.38
C ALA A 111 2.81 -8.30 -0.65
N ASP A 112 3.61 -7.64 -1.48
CA ASP A 112 4.99 -8.04 -1.75
C ASP A 112 5.85 -8.01 -0.47
N ASP A 113 5.72 -6.96 0.35
CA ASP A 113 6.43 -6.86 1.64
C ASP A 113 6.02 -7.97 2.60
N LEU A 114 4.72 -8.22 2.77
CA LEU A 114 4.21 -9.28 3.64
C LEU A 114 4.60 -10.68 3.13
N LEU A 115 4.56 -10.91 1.82
CA LEU A 115 4.98 -12.17 1.22
C LEU A 115 6.48 -12.40 1.39
N ARG A 116 7.30 -11.36 1.29
CA ARG A 116 8.76 -11.45 1.37
C ARG A 116 9.25 -11.66 2.80
N TYR A 117 8.76 -10.85 3.72
CA TYR A 117 9.35 -10.72 5.05
C TYR A 117 8.58 -11.44 6.17
N THR A 118 7.50 -12.14 5.83
CA THR A 118 6.73 -12.91 6.81
C THR A 118 6.39 -14.31 6.32
N SER A 119 6.15 -15.23 7.27
CA SER A 119 5.59 -16.56 7.00
C SER A 119 4.06 -16.60 6.96
N MET A 120 3.44 -15.43 7.00
CA MET A 120 1.99 -15.22 7.08
C MET A 120 1.23 -15.98 5.97
N PRO A 121 0.11 -16.67 6.26
CA PRO A 121 -0.72 -17.31 5.24
C PRO A 121 -1.20 -16.32 4.18
N VAL A 122 -1.32 -16.76 2.93
CA VAL A 122 -1.75 -15.89 1.80
C VAL A 122 -3.15 -15.29 2.04
N SER A 123 -4.04 -16.01 2.74
CA SER A 123 -5.34 -15.49 3.15
C SER A 123 -5.23 -14.28 4.09
N GLU A 124 -4.30 -14.34 5.03
CA GLU A 124 -4.04 -13.23 5.95
C GLU A 124 -3.34 -12.06 5.24
N VAL A 125 -2.40 -12.34 4.34
CA VAL A 125 -1.81 -11.31 3.47
C VAL A 125 -2.90 -10.58 2.68
N ALA A 126 -3.84 -11.33 2.07
CA ALA A 126 -4.95 -10.76 1.32
C ALA A 126 -5.82 -9.82 2.17
N ARG A 127 -6.10 -10.22 3.41
CA ARG A 127 -6.87 -9.40 4.35
C ARG A 127 -6.12 -8.10 4.70
N ARG A 128 -4.84 -8.20 5.02
CA ARG A 128 -4.02 -7.06 5.45
C ARG A 128 -3.68 -6.07 4.35
N CYS A 129 -3.56 -6.52 3.10
CA CYS A 129 -3.31 -5.60 1.99
C CYS A 129 -4.58 -4.99 1.37
N GLY A 130 -5.77 -5.32 1.90
CA GLY A 130 -7.05 -4.79 1.42
C GLY A 130 -7.65 -5.53 0.23
N ALA A 131 -7.09 -6.70 -0.16
CA ALA A 131 -7.67 -7.55 -1.20
C ALA A 131 -8.91 -8.33 -0.72
N ASN A 132 -9.17 -8.33 0.58
CA ASN A 132 -10.27 -8.95 1.30
C ASN A 132 -10.26 -10.49 1.28
N THR A 133 -10.08 -11.12 0.13
CA THR A 133 -10.03 -12.59 -0.01
C THR A 133 -8.79 -13.05 -0.75
N GLN A 134 -8.35 -14.27 -0.44
CA GLN A 134 -7.23 -14.91 -1.13
C GLN A 134 -7.50 -15.05 -2.64
N GLN A 135 -8.73 -15.36 -3.03
CA GLN A 135 -9.11 -15.51 -4.43
C GLN A 135 -8.94 -14.18 -5.17
N ASN A 136 -9.38 -13.08 -4.58
CA ASN A 136 -9.23 -11.75 -5.17
C ASN A 136 -7.75 -11.37 -5.30
N LEU A 137 -6.94 -11.61 -4.26
CA LEU A 137 -5.49 -11.39 -4.33
C LEU A 137 -4.84 -12.22 -5.45
N CYS A 138 -5.24 -13.50 -5.61
CA CYS A 138 -4.76 -14.35 -6.69
C CYS A 138 -5.11 -13.80 -8.08
N LEU A 139 -6.33 -13.28 -8.28
CA LEU A 139 -6.74 -12.67 -9.55
C LEU A 139 -5.92 -11.40 -9.85
N LEU A 140 -5.74 -10.54 -8.84
CA LEU A 140 -4.94 -9.32 -8.97
C LEU A 140 -3.48 -9.65 -9.32
N PHE A 141 -2.88 -10.63 -8.64
CA PHE A 141 -1.49 -11.05 -8.89
C PHE A 141 -1.30 -11.66 -10.27
N ARG A 142 -2.23 -12.52 -10.72
CA ARG A 142 -2.19 -13.07 -12.09
C ARG A 142 -2.26 -11.97 -13.13
N LYS A 143 -3.12 -10.96 -12.92
CA LYS A 143 -3.26 -9.83 -13.84
C LYS A 143 -2.00 -8.94 -13.88
N ARG A 144 -1.35 -8.72 -12.74
CA ARG A 144 -0.19 -7.80 -12.61
C ARG A 144 1.14 -8.46 -12.92
N TYR A 145 1.36 -9.66 -12.36
CA TYR A 145 2.66 -10.35 -12.34
C TYR A 145 2.67 -11.67 -13.11
N ASN A 146 1.54 -12.08 -13.68
CA ASN A 146 1.35 -13.37 -14.34
C ASN A 146 1.72 -14.59 -13.45
N CYS A 147 1.60 -14.45 -12.14
CA CYS A 147 1.89 -15.50 -11.16
C CYS A 147 0.90 -15.44 -9.97
N THR A 148 0.88 -16.50 -9.17
CA THR A 148 0.13 -16.54 -7.92
C THR A 148 0.91 -15.87 -6.77
N PRO A 149 0.26 -15.42 -5.67
CA PRO A 149 0.95 -14.93 -4.49
C PRO A 149 1.95 -15.92 -3.89
N THR A 150 1.66 -17.22 -3.97
CA THR A 150 2.58 -18.26 -3.48
C THR A 150 3.84 -18.36 -4.34
N GLU A 151 3.70 -18.30 -5.66
CA GLU A 151 4.85 -18.27 -6.58
C GLU A 151 5.65 -16.99 -6.41
N ARG A 152 4.95 -15.85 -6.23
CA ARG A 152 5.57 -14.56 -5.93
C ARG A 152 6.38 -14.61 -4.62
N ARG A 153 5.85 -15.21 -3.56
CA ARG A 153 6.59 -15.44 -2.31
C ARG A 153 7.88 -16.19 -2.56
N ARG A 154 7.84 -17.31 -3.30
CA ARG A 154 9.04 -18.11 -3.61
C ARG A 154 10.10 -17.30 -4.37
N SER A 155 9.68 -16.39 -5.24
CA SER A 155 10.60 -15.53 -5.99
C SER A 155 11.21 -14.38 -5.16
N LEU A 156 10.45 -13.85 -4.19
CA LEU A 156 10.86 -12.71 -3.37
C LEU A 156 11.66 -13.13 -2.12
N GLN A 157 11.23 -14.20 -1.45
CA GLN A 157 11.73 -14.59 -0.15
C GLN A 157 13.11 -15.26 -0.27
N ARG A 158 14.09 -14.69 0.41
CA ARG A 158 15.43 -15.29 0.54
C ARG A 158 15.52 -16.06 1.85
N LYS A 159 16.49 -16.98 1.93
CA LYS A 159 16.75 -17.76 3.15
C LYS A 159 17.05 -16.80 4.32
N GLY A 160 16.27 -16.90 5.38
CA GLY A 160 16.44 -16.09 6.61
C GLY A 160 15.71 -14.73 6.61
N GLU A 161 14.98 -14.36 5.52
CA GLU A 161 14.18 -13.12 5.49
C GLU A 161 12.78 -13.29 6.11
N ALA A 162 12.28 -14.53 6.21
CA ALA A 162 11.00 -14.79 6.87
C ALA A 162 11.07 -14.37 8.34
N ASP A 163 10.03 -13.64 8.78
CA ASP A 163 9.88 -13.19 10.16
C ASP A 163 10.99 -12.23 10.66
N MET A 164 11.61 -11.50 9.74
CA MET A 164 12.55 -10.42 10.08
C MET A 164 11.88 -9.21 10.73
N TYR A 165 10.58 -9.07 10.54
CA TYR A 165 9.82 -7.92 11.02
C TYR A 165 8.57 -8.35 11.77
N CYS A 166 8.11 -7.52 12.71
CA CYS A 166 6.77 -7.60 13.29
C CYS A 166 5.81 -6.60 12.60
N VAL A 167 4.58 -7.04 12.42
CA VAL A 167 3.51 -6.30 11.70
C VAL A 167 2.53 -5.66 12.69
#